data_df72f4f04b2e1ac6e41886b9ca248742
#
_entry.id   df72f4f04b2e1ac6e41886b9ca248742
#
_cell.length_a   1.000
_cell.length_b   1.000
_cell.length_c   1.000
_cell.angle_alpha   90.00
_cell.angle_beta   90.00
_cell.angle_gamma   90.00
#
_symmetry.space_group_name_H-M   'P 1'
#
loop_
_entity.id
_entity.type
_entity.pdbx_description
1 polymer ?
#
loop_
_entity_poly.entity_id
_entity_poly.type
_entity_poly.pdbx_seq_one_letter_code
_entity_poly.pdbx_strand_id
1 'polypeptide(L)'
;MKANLEHIALGTHQMKSSDEVVSNEGFIQYGSDNLFPQYLIGLYQSSPTHTALVTSIAQMVYGDGFMPHDLDSRLAFLSWDMADQLRKCCVDYKIQGGYALEIEWSLDRSTIANVSHLPFENLRACEVNDEEKVTHYKYSANWADSAVEAIDIHTFNPKYAKEFPTQVLYVKPFSPGSFYYPKPDYIGALNYVELEREIGIYHINNIHNGLSPSFSIHFKNGVPPIEERNAIRNEIESQMTGSKGAGKVWIT
;
A
#
# COMPACT_ATOMS: atom_id res chain seq x y z
N MET A 1 8.07 -38.46 -45.90
CA MET A 1 7.12 -37.38 -45.47
C MET A 1 7.67 -36.76 -44.20
N LYS A 2 8.18 -35.52 -44.27
CA LYS A 2 8.51 -34.73 -43.08
C LYS A 2 7.24 -34.03 -42.65
N ALA A 3 6.74 -34.32 -41.48
CA ALA A 3 5.62 -33.59 -40.90
C ALA A 3 6.13 -32.19 -40.53
N ASN A 4 5.62 -31.17 -41.21
CA ASN A 4 5.78 -29.77 -40.77
C ASN A 4 4.88 -29.58 -39.56
N LEU A 5 5.46 -29.58 -38.37
CA LEU A 5 4.79 -29.12 -37.18
C LEU A 5 4.83 -27.59 -37.19
N GLU A 6 3.74 -26.95 -37.57
CA GLU A 6 3.55 -25.54 -37.32
C GLU A 6 3.36 -25.34 -35.79
N HIS A 7 4.30 -24.69 -35.17
CA HIS A 7 4.21 -24.31 -33.77
C HIS A 7 3.32 -23.06 -33.68
N ILE A 8 2.05 -23.23 -33.36
CA ILE A 8 1.18 -22.12 -33.03
C ILE A 8 1.52 -21.71 -31.60
N ALA A 9 2.28 -20.65 -31.43
CA ALA A 9 2.41 -20.00 -30.13
C ALA A 9 1.08 -19.35 -29.79
N LEU A 10 0.32 -19.97 -28.91
CA LEU A 10 -0.82 -19.32 -28.27
C LEU A 10 -0.24 -18.23 -27.35
N GLY A 11 -0.24 -16.98 -27.82
CA GLY A 11 0.14 -15.85 -27.00
C GLY A 11 -0.71 -15.85 -25.74
N THR A 12 -0.06 -15.84 -24.58
CA THR A 12 -0.74 -15.67 -23.30
C THR A 12 -1.18 -14.22 -23.19
N HIS A 13 -2.26 -13.84 -23.88
CA HIS A 13 -2.90 -12.55 -23.62
C HIS A 13 -3.50 -12.60 -22.22
N GLN A 14 -2.80 -12.02 -21.24
CA GLN A 14 -3.41 -11.70 -19.97
C GLN A 14 -4.45 -10.62 -20.22
N MET A 15 -5.71 -10.88 -19.84
CA MET A 15 -6.73 -9.84 -19.85
C MET A 15 -6.30 -8.73 -18.91
N LYS A 16 -6.20 -7.50 -19.44
CA LYS A 16 -6.04 -6.30 -18.62
C LYS A 16 -7.26 -6.19 -17.70
N SER A 17 -7.04 -5.92 -16.44
CA SER A 17 -8.12 -5.65 -15.49
C SER A 17 -8.86 -4.38 -15.92
N SER A 18 -10.17 -4.33 -15.66
CA SER A 18 -10.96 -3.09 -15.87
C SER A 18 -10.44 -1.90 -15.03
N ASP A 19 -9.66 -2.19 -14.01
CA ASP A 19 -9.09 -1.20 -13.08
C ASP A 19 -7.70 -0.69 -13.51
N GLU A 20 -7.11 -1.28 -14.57
CA GLU A 20 -5.81 -0.88 -15.12
C GLU A 20 -6.01 0.08 -16.29
N VAL A 21 -6.36 1.34 -15.97
CA VAL A 21 -6.64 2.40 -16.95
C VAL A 21 -5.38 3.21 -17.20
N VAL A 22 -5.11 3.51 -18.49
CA VAL A 22 -4.00 4.39 -18.88
C VAL A 22 -4.36 5.83 -18.48
N SER A 23 -3.48 6.49 -17.74
CA SER A 23 -3.61 7.91 -17.44
C SER A 23 -3.25 8.78 -18.64
N ASN A 24 -3.65 10.04 -18.61
CA ASN A 24 -3.23 11.03 -19.62
C ASN A 24 -1.71 11.28 -19.64
N GLU A 25 -1.01 10.88 -18.59
CA GLU A 25 0.45 11.04 -18.44
C GLU A 25 1.23 9.80 -18.86
N GLY A 26 0.58 8.80 -19.46
CA GLY A 26 1.21 7.61 -20.02
C GLY A 26 1.60 6.52 -19.02
N PHE A 27 1.09 6.56 -17.80
CA PHE A 27 1.22 5.48 -16.84
C PHE A 27 -0.11 4.77 -16.59
N ILE A 28 -0.06 3.58 -16.05
CA ILE A 28 -1.24 2.80 -15.68
C ILE A 28 -1.65 3.15 -14.25
N GLN A 29 -2.90 3.51 -14.06
CA GLN A 29 -3.44 3.80 -12.71
C GLN A 29 -3.44 2.53 -11.85
N TYR A 30 -3.12 2.67 -10.58
CA TYR A 30 -3.17 1.58 -9.61
C TYR A 30 -4.45 1.68 -8.77
N GLY A 31 -5.49 0.97 -9.22
CA GLY A 31 -6.85 1.12 -8.73
C GLY A 31 -7.60 2.26 -9.42
N SER A 32 -8.86 2.46 -9.09
CA SER A 32 -9.76 3.41 -9.74
C SER A 32 -9.36 4.88 -9.55
N ASP A 33 -8.71 5.19 -8.44
CA ASP A 33 -8.29 6.54 -8.02
C ASP A 33 -6.75 6.70 -7.98
N ASN A 34 -6.03 5.71 -8.50
CA ASN A 34 -4.56 5.64 -8.46
C ASN A 34 -3.96 5.57 -7.03
N LEU A 35 -4.76 5.32 -5.99
CA LEU A 35 -4.33 5.31 -4.58
C LEU A 35 -4.52 3.94 -3.89
N PHE A 36 -4.72 2.87 -4.65
CA PHE A 36 -4.89 1.53 -4.07
C PHE A 36 -3.76 1.08 -3.14
N PRO A 37 -2.45 1.32 -3.44
CA PRO A 37 -1.38 1.01 -2.50
C PRO A 37 -1.50 1.77 -1.17
N GLN A 38 -1.84 3.06 -1.23
CA GLN A 38 -2.03 3.91 -0.05
C GLN A 38 -3.23 3.42 0.81
N TYR A 39 -4.30 2.95 0.15
CA TYR A 39 -5.42 2.33 0.84
C TYR A 39 -4.99 1.06 1.61
N LEU A 40 -4.20 0.17 0.99
CA LEU A 40 -3.66 -1.03 1.64
C LEU A 40 -2.78 -0.69 2.85
N ILE A 41 -1.91 0.31 2.72
CA ILE A 41 -1.08 0.81 3.82
C ILE A 41 -1.96 1.39 4.94
N GLY A 42 -2.99 2.15 4.59
CA GLY A 42 -3.95 2.69 5.56
C GLY A 42 -4.67 1.60 6.36
N LEU A 43 -5.07 0.52 5.71
CA LEU A 43 -5.64 -0.65 6.38
C LEU A 43 -4.62 -1.35 7.30
N TYR A 44 -3.39 -1.54 6.81
CA TYR A 44 -2.30 -2.10 7.62
C TYR A 44 -2.03 -1.27 8.87
N GLN A 45 -2.10 0.06 8.80
CA GLN A 45 -1.85 0.95 9.94
C GLN A 45 -3.04 1.07 10.91
N SER A 46 -4.26 0.69 10.50
CA SER A 46 -5.49 0.96 11.26
C SER A 46 -6.20 -0.29 11.80
N SER A 47 -5.88 -1.49 11.30
CA SER A 47 -6.47 -2.75 11.75
C SER A 47 -5.44 -3.54 12.60
N PRO A 48 -5.65 -3.68 13.93
CA PRO A 48 -4.66 -4.29 14.83
C PRO A 48 -4.34 -5.75 14.47
N THR A 49 -5.34 -6.55 14.18
CA THR A 49 -5.14 -7.97 13.81
C THR A 49 -4.41 -8.09 12.49
N HIS A 50 -4.80 -7.28 11.50
CA HIS A 50 -4.15 -7.28 10.20
C HIS A 50 -2.69 -6.86 10.30
N THR A 51 -2.37 -5.79 11.03
CA THR A 51 -0.99 -5.35 11.29
C THR A 51 -0.15 -6.45 11.91
N ALA A 52 -0.67 -7.12 12.95
CA ALA A 52 0.04 -8.18 13.64
C ALA A 52 0.32 -9.38 12.72
N LEU A 53 -0.67 -9.80 11.93
CA LEU A 53 -0.54 -10.93 11.00
C LEU A 53 0.44 -10.61 9.87
N VAL A 54 0.29 -9.47 9.19
CA VAL A 54 1.18 -9.06 8.09
C VAL A 54 2.62 -8.93 8.57
N THR A 55 2.84 -8.26 9.70
CA THR A 55 4.18 -8.11 10.29
C THR A 55 4.81 -9.45 10.64
N SER A 56 4.05 -10.33 11.29
CA SER A 56 4.54 -11.66 11.69
C SER A 56 4.90 -12.51 10.46
N ILE A 57 4.05 -12.50 9.42
CA ILE A 57 4.31 -13.27 8.21
C ILE A 57 5.50 -12.67 7.43
N ALA A 58 5.62 -11.33 7.36
CA ALA A 58 6.79 -10.70 6.73
C ALA A 58 8.10 -11.08 7.43
N GLN A 59 8.11 -11.16 8.77
CA GLN A 59 9.25 -11.65 9.53
C GLN A 59 9.54 -13.14 9.26
N MET A 60 8.51 -13.98 9.13
CA MET A 60 8.69 -15.40 8.78
C MET A 60 9.24 -15.56 7.35
N VAL A 61 8.81 -14.73 6.40
CA VAL A 61 9.33 -14.74 5.02
C VAL A 61 10.81 -14.34 5.00
N TYR A 62 11.20 -13.35 5.79
CA TYR A 62 12.60 -12.96 5.94
C TYR A 62 13.43 -14.07 6.60
N GLY A 63 12.88 -14.75 7.62
CA GLY A 63 13.53 -15.82 8.37
C GLY A 63 14.87 -15.39 8.98
N ASP A 64 15.89 -16.20 8.78
CA ASP A 64 17.28 -15.90 9.21
C ASP A 64 18.01 -14.96 8.23
N GLY A 65 17.33 -14.56 7.13
CA GLY A 65 17.89 -13.70 6.10
C GLY A 65 18.78 -14.44 5.12
N PHE A 66 19.54 -13.66 4.33
CA PHE A 66 20.47 -14.15 3.33
C PHE A 66 21.89 -13.76 3.69
N MET A 67 22.81 -14.68 3.43
CA MET A 67 24.23 -14.38 3.50
C MET A 67 24.91 -14.99 2.27
N PRO A 68 25.50 -14.17 1.38
CA PRO A 68 26.24 -14.66 0.22
C PRO A 68 27.40 -15.57 0.62
N HIS A 69 27.73 -16.52 -0.26
CA HIS A 69 28.74 -17.54 0.04
C HIS A 69 30.17 -17.03 -0.17
N ASP A 70 30.37 -16.23 -1.22
CA ASP A 70 31.66 -15.68 -1.57
C ASP A 70 31.94 -14.35 -0.84
N LEU A 71 33.23 -14.02 -0.69
CA LEU A 71 33.65 -12.86 0.10
C LEU A 71 33.24 -11.53 -0.54
N ASP A 72 33.36 -11.41 -1.86
CA ASP A 72 33.09 -10.15 -2.58
C ASP A 72 31.59 -9.82 -2.49
N SER A 73 30.71 -10.80 -2.75
CA SER A 73 29.26 -10.64 -2.57
C SER A 73 28.87 -10.35 -1.12
N ARG A 74 29.59 -10.92 -0.14
CA ARG A 74 29.36 -10.60 1.29
C ARG A 74 29.71 -9.17 1.63
N LEU A 75 30.83 -8.66 1.11
CA LEU A 75 31.22 -7.28 1.33
C LEU A 75 30.23 -6.31 0.68
N ALA A 76 29.79 -6.58 -0.55
CA ALA A 76 28.74 -5.81 -1.21
C ALA A 76 27.42 -5.85 -0.44
N PHE A 77 26.98 -7.03 0.00
CA PHE A 77 25.77 -7.22 0.80
C PHE A 77 25.80 -6.39 2.09
N LEU A 78 26.93 -6.37 2.78
CA LEU A 78 27.09 -5.59 4.01
C LEU A 78 27.19 -4.08 3.71
N SER A 79 27.86 -3.68 2.64
CA SER A 79 28.03 -2.26 2.29
C SER A 79 26.72 -1.59 1.89
N TRP A 80 25.77 -2.34 1.33
CA TRP A 80 24.43 -1.85 0.94
C TRP A 80 23.37 -2.05 2.02
N ASP A 81 23.75 -2.55 3.19
CA ASP A 81 22.81 -2.92 4.26
C ASP A 81 21.63 -3.78 3.77
N MET A 82 21.95 -4.75 2.92
CA MET A 82 20.95 -5.58 2.24
C MET A 82 20.01 -6.32 3.20
N ALA A 83 20.45 -6.58 4.42
CA ALA A 83 19.60 -7.21 5.43
C ALA A 83 18.40 -6.33 5.79
N ASP A 84 18.60 -5.02 5.94
CA ASP A 84 17.52 -4.06 6.19
C ASP A 84 16.67 -3.83 4.93
N GLN A 85 17.32 -3.68 3.75
CA GLN A 85 16.59 -3.53 2.49
C GLN A 85 15.66 -4.72 2.24
N LEU A 86 16.11 -5.96 2.47
CA LEU A 86 15.29 -7.16 2.27
C LEU A 86 14.15 -7.27 3.30
N ARG A 87 14.34 -6.80 4.55
CA ARG A 87 13.23 -6.73 5.51
C ARG A 87 12.13 -5.79 5.02
N LYS A 88 12.49 -4.62 4.50
CA LYS A 88 11.53 -3.68 3.90
C LYS A 88 10.80 -4.32 2.71
N CYS A 89 11.53 -5.01 1.83
CA CYS A 89 10.92 -5.74 0.72
C CYS A 89 9.93 -6.82 1.18
N CYS A 90 10.22 -7.54 2.28
CA CYS A 90 9.29 -8.53 2.82
C CYS A 90 8.00 -7.89 3.35
N VAL A 91 8.10 -6.70 3.96
CA VAL A 91 6.93 -5.94 4.43
C VAL A 91 6.09 -5.45 3.24
N ASP A 92 6.71 -4.81 2.25
CA ASP A 92 6.00 -4.36 1.04
C ASP A 92 5.33 -5.51 0.30
N TYR A 93 6.04 -6.63 0.16
CA TYR A 93 5.49 -7.84 -0.46
C TYR A 93 4.23 -8.33 0.25
N LYS A 94 4.20 -8.28 1.57
CA LYS A 94 3.04 -8.73 2.35
C LYS A 94 1.92 -7.70 2.35
N ILE A 95 2.21 -6.40 2.35
CA ILE A 95 1.18 -5.36 2.32
C ILE A 95 0.61 -5.19 0.92
N GLN A 96 1.47 -5.10 -0.10
CA GLN A 96 1.10 -4.65 -1.44
C GLN A 96 1.14 -5.77 -2.50
N GLY A 97 1.73 -6.91 -2.16
CA GLY A 97 1.88 -8.06 -3.06
C GLY A 97 3.13 -8.02 -3.94
N GLY A 98 3.95 -7.00 -3.84
CA GLY A 98 5.21 -6.85 -4.59
C GLY A 98 6.19 -5.97 -3.84
N TYR A 99 7.39 -5.83 -4.38
CA TYR A 99 8.42 -4.94 -3.85
C TYR A 99 9.31 -4.40 -4.96
N ALA A 100 10.03 -3.33 -4.68
CA ALA A 100 10.97 -2.74 -5.62
C ALA A 100 12.31 -2.42 -4.96
N LEU A 101 13.37 -2.56 -5.77
CA LEU A 101 14.73 -2.15 -5.42
C LEU A 101 15.21 -1.15 -6.45
N GLU A 102 15.82 -0.08 -5.98
CA GLU A 102 16.60 0.84 -6.79
C GLU A 102 18.00 0.27 -6.95
N ILE A 103 18.50 0.27 -8.17
CA ILE A 103 19.83 -0.24 -8.53
C ILE A 103 20.61 0.89 -9.19
N GLU A 104 21.68 1.30 -8.53
CA GLU A 104 22.57 2.33 -9.03
C GLU A 104 23.85 1.70 -9.60
N TRP A 105 24.18 2.09 -10.82
CA TRP A 105 25.41 1.65 -11.47
C TRP A 105 26.60 2.54 -11.10
N SER A 106 27.79 1.94 -11.02
CA SER A 106 29.07 2.64 -10.85
C SER A 106 29.28 3.70 -11.93
N LEU A 107 30.16 4.67 -11.69
CA LEU A 107 30.45 5.72 -12.65
C LEU A 107 30.95 5.21 -14.02
N ASP A 108 31.69 4.10 -14.02
CA ASP A 108 32.15 3.43 -15.24
C ASP A 108 31.12 2.48 -15.86
N ARG A 109 29.96 2.29 -15.20
CA ARG A 109 28.85 1.41 -15.63
C ARG A 109 29.21 -0.07 -15.75
N SER A 110 30.26 -0.49 -15.09
CA SER A 110 30.74 -1.89 -15.16
C SER A 110 30.14 -2.77 -14.06
N THR A 111 29.83 -2.18 -12.91
CA THR A 111 29.35 -2.89 -11.73
C THR A 111 28.18 -2.14 -11.06
N ILE A 112 27.43 -2.82 -10.23
CA ILE A 112 26.42 -2.21 -9.36
C ILE A 112 27.16 -1.53 -8.20
N ALA A 113 26.89 -0.23 -8.00
CA ALA A 113 27.45 0.56 -6.92
C ALA A 113 26.62 0.51 -5.66
N ASN A 114 25.29 0.50 -5.80
CA ASN A 114 24.38 0.49 -4.68
C ASN A 114 23.07 -0.24 -5.02
N VAL A 115 22.46 -0.85 -4.00
CA VAL A 115 21.12 -1.40 -4.08
C VAL A 115 20.34 -0.95 -2.84
N SER A 116 19.23 -0.29 -3.04
CA SER A 116 18.39 0.23 -1.97
C SER A 116 16.92 -0.12 -2.17
N HIS A 117 16.18 -0.21 -1.08
CA HIS A 117 14.72 -0.37 -1.12
C HIS A 117 14.08 0.88 -1.71
N LEU A 118 13.18 0.68 -2.67
CA LEU A 118 12.36 1.75 -3.23
C LEU A 118 10.91 1.53 -2.80
N PRO A 119 10.25 2.50 -2.14
CA PRO A 119 8.87 2.36 -1.70
C PRO A 119 7.96 1.97 -2.86
N PHE A 120 7.33 0.79 -2.73
CA PHE A 120 6.57 0.18 -3.82
C PHE A 120 5.32 1.00 -4.19
N GLU A 121 4.69 1.63 -3.21
CA GLU A 121 3.53 2.51 -3.36
C GLU A 121 3.80 3.76 -4.21
N ASN A 122 5.07 4.13 -4.36
CA ASN A 122 5.48 5.30 -5.12
C ASN A 122 5.68 5.03 -6.61
N LEU A 123 5.56 3.77 -7.04
CA LEU A 123 5.79 3.37 -8.42
C LEU A 123 4.49 3.18 -9.20
N ARG A 124 4.48 3.62 -10.46
CA ARG A 124 3.42 3.33 -11.43
C ARG A 124 4.05 2.77 -12.70
N ALA A 125 3.49 1.67 -13.19
CA ALA A 125 3.94 1.05 -14.42
C ALA A 125 3.54 1.91 -15.63
N CYS A 126 4.42 2.06 -16.59
CA CYS A 126 4.07 2.63 -17.89
C CYS A 126 3.58 1.54 -18.84
N GLU A 127 3.03 1.94 -19.98
CA GLU A 127 2.54 0.98 -20.97
C GLU A 127 3.65 0.04 -21.42
N VAL A 128 3.24 -1.17 -21.76
CA VAL A 128 4.14 -2.18 -22.30
C VAL A 128 4.62 -1.83 -23.71
N ASN A 129 5.81 -2.29 -24.04
CA ASN A 129 6.31 -2.24 -25.41
C ASN A 129 5.69 -3.32 -26.31
N ASP A 130 6.13 -3.41 -27.57
CA ASP A 130 5.67 -4.41 -28.55
C ASP A 130 5.94 -5.87 -28.09
N GLU A 131 6.85 -6.08 -27.16
CA GLU A 131 7.14 -7.38 -26.54
C GLU A 131 6.29 -7.69 -25.30
N GLU A 132 5.27 -6.90 -25.01
CA GLU A 132 4.41 -6.99 -23.80
C GLU A 132 5.21 -6.87 -22.49
N LYS A 133 6.29 -6.08 -22.48
CA LYS A 133 7.12 -5.84 -21.29
C LYS A 133 7.04 -4.38 -20.85
N VAL A 134 6.93 -4.18 -19.55
CA VAL A 134 7.08 -2.84 -18.94
C VAL A 134 8.56 -2.46 -19.00
N THR A 135 8.87 -1.36 -19.68
CA THR A 135 10.24 -0.87 -19.86
C THR A 135 10.65 0.21 -18.88
N HIS A 136 9.68 0.93 -18.33
CA HIS A 136 9.91 2.00 -17.36
C HIS A 136 8.75 2.16 -16.41
N TYR A 137 9.02 2.78 -15.28
CA TYR A 137 8.07 3.12 -14.23
C TYR A 137 8.16 4.61 -13.96
N LYS A 138 7.03 5.19 -13.56
CA LYS A 138 7.03 6.54 -12.99
C LYS A 138 7.08 6.45 -11.48
N TYR A 139 7.95 7.24 -10.88
CA TYR A 139 8.09 7.40 -9.45
C TYR A 139 7.59 8.76 -9.03
N SER A 140 6.68 8.81 -8.06
CA SER A 140 6.27 10.03 -7.40
C SER A 140 6.21 9.82 -5.89
N ALA A 141 6.71 10.77 -5.14
CA ALA A 141 6.65 10.74 -3.67
C ALA A 141 5.21 10.90 -3.15
N ASN A 142 4.30 11.48 -3.94
CA ASN A 142 2.90 11.67 -3.57
C ASN A 142 1.98 11.64 -4.79
N TRP A 143 1.31 10.53 -5.00
CA TRP A 143 0.35 10.36 -6.10
C TRP A 143 -1.01 11.03 -5.85
N ALA A 144 -1.28 11.52 -4.65
CA ALA A 144 -2.49 12.29 -4.35
C ALA A 144 -2.38 13.76 -4.74
N ASP A 145 -1.16 14.26 -4.95
CA ASP A 145 -0.89 15.64 -5.31
C ASP A 145 -0.33 15.73 -6.74
N SER A 146 -1.14 16.20 -7.67
CA SER A 146 -0.75 16.38 -9.07
C SER A 146 0.32 17.45 -9.31
N ALA A 147 0.66 18.26 -8.30
CA ALA A 147 1.76 19.22 -8.38
C ALA A 147 3.14 18.58 -8.18
N VAL A 148 3.20 17.35 -7.67
CA VAL A 148 4.44 16.60 -7.51
C VAL A 148 4.78 15.91 -8.82
N GLU A 149 5.86 16.35 -9.46
CA GLU A 149 6.34 15.80 -10.72
C GLU A 149 6.79 14.34 -10.55
N ALA A 150 6.34 13.47 -11.46
CA ALA A 150 6.74 12.08 -11.49
C ALA A 150 8.01 11.90 -12.33
N ILE A 151 8.97 11.12 -11.82
CA ILE A 151 10.27 10.84 -12.46
C ILE A 151 10.19 9.49 -13.16
N ASP A 152 10.69 9.42 -14.40
CA ASP A 152 10.81 8.16 -15.13
C ASP A 152 12.04 7.38 -14.67
N ILE A 153 11.84 6.11 -14.29
CA ILE A 153 12.91 5.18 -13.92
C ILE A 153 12.83 3.95 -14.83
N HIS A 154 13.93 3.61 -15.47
CA HIS A 154 13.99 2.45 -16.37
C HIS A 154 13.99 1.14 -15.58
N THR A 155 13.32 0.11 -16.12
CA THR A 155 13.38 -1.25 -15.58
C THR A 155 14.80 -1.78 -15.59
N PHE A 156 15.18 -2.56 -14.56
CA PHE A 156 16.50 -3.15 -14.43
C PHE A 156 16.86 -4.01 -15.64
N ASN A 157 17.86 -3.57 -16.36
CA ASN A 157 18.46 -4.29 -17.48
C ASN A 157 19.95 -3.90 -17.63
N PRO A 158 20.88 -4.82 -17.35
CA PRO A 158 22.32 -4.54 -17.45
C PRO A 158 22.78 -4.04 -18.81
N LYS A 159 22.07 -4.36 -19.89
CA LYS A 159 22.42 -3.89 -21.24
C LYS A 159 22.30 -2.38 -21.40
N TYR A 160 21.41 -1.76 -20.63
CA TYR A 160 21.15 -0.32 -20.68
C TYR A 160 21.81 0.46 -19.54
N ALA A 161 22.76 -0.15 -18.80
CA ALA A 161 23.46 0.49 -17.69
C ALA A 161 24.16 1.82 -18.09
N LYS A 162 24.62 1.93 -19.34
CA LYS A 162 25.27 3.15 -19.85
C LYS A 162 24.30 4.31 -20.06
N GLU A 163 23.08 4.01 -20.48
CA GLU A 163 22.03 5.00 -20.77
C GLU A 163 21.28 5.39 -19.50
N PHE A 164 20.97 4.40 -18.66
CA PHE A 164 20.19 4.56 -17.44
C PHE A 164 21.01 4.14 -16.22
N PRO A 165 21.68 5.11 -15.56
CA PRO A 165 22.55 4.83 -14.42
C PRO A 165 21.80 4.35 -13.17
N THR A 166 20.54 4.76 -13.03
CA THR A 166 19.62 4.34 -11.99
C THR A 166 18.50 3.56 -12.64
N GLN A 167 18.24 2.38 -12.13
CA GLN A 167 17.22 1.47 -12.65
C GLN A 167 16.40 0.89 -11.51
N VAL A 168 15.19 0.42 -11.81
CA VAL A 168 14.32 -0.23 -10.82
C VAL A 168 14.17 -1.72 -11.11
N LEU A 169 14.43 -2.54 -10.11
CA LEU A 169 14.05 -3.95 -10.11
C LEU A 169 12.67 -4.07 -9.45
N TYR A 170 11.64 -4.19 -10.28
CA TYR A 170 10.26 -4.33 -9.85
C TYR A 170 9.88 -5.81 -9.84
N VAL A 171 9.54 -6.34 -8.66
CA VAL A 171 9.24 -7.75 -8.46
C VAL A 171 7.79 -7.90 -8.01
N LYS A 172 7.05 -8.68 -8.78
CA LYS A 172 5.66 -9.03 -8.48
C LYS A 172 5.39 -10.49 -8.81
N PRO A 173 4.59 -11.20 -8.01
CA PRO A 173 4.08 -12.53 -8.38
C PRO A 173 3.01 -12.40 -9.46
N PHE A 174 2.71 -13.52 -10.09
CA PHE A 174 1.55 -13.62 -10.97
C PHE A 174 0.27 -13.42 -10.15
N SER A 175 -0.58 -12.49 -10.60
CA SER A 175 -1.89 -12.23 -10.01
C SER A 175 -2.96 -12.40 -11.08
N PRO A 176 -3.87 -13.41 -10.97
CA PRO A 176 -4.93 -13.61 -11.94
C PRO A 176 -5.80 -12.36 -12.11
N GLY A 177 -6.07 -11.98 -13.35
CA GLY A 177 -6.89 -10.80 -13.67
C GLY A 177 -6.22 -9.44 -13.44
N SER A 178 -4.91 -9.40 -13.19
CA SER A 178 -4.12 -8.17 -13.14
C SER A 178 -2.84 -8.35 -13.93
N PHE A 179 -2.54 -7.40 -14.80
CA PHE A 179 -1.35 -7.47 -15.67
C PHE A 179 -0.19 -6.63 -15.12
N TYR A 180 -0.44 -5.37 -14.81
CA TYR A 180 0.61 -4.43 -14.41
C TYR A 180 0.97 -4.54 -12.94
N TYR A 181 -0.03 -4.72 -12.07
CA TYR A 181 0.13 -4.63 -10.63
C TYR A 181 -0.13 -5.97 -9.91
N PRO A 182 0.60 -6.26 -8.84
CA PRO A 182 0.29 -7.41 -8.00
C PRO A 182 -0.97 -7.13 -7.16
N LYS A 183 -1.56 -8.20 -6.65
CA LYS A 183 -2.57 -8.14 -5.59
C LYS A 183 -2.02 -8.88 -4.37
N PRO A 184 -2.18 -8.35 -3.16
CA PRO A 184 -1.74 -9.05 -1.96
C PRO A 184 -2.52 -10.36 -1.78
N ASP A 185 -1.91 -11.32 -1.11
CA ASP A 185 -2.51 -12.65 -0.92
C ASP A 185 -3.78 -12.63 -0.03
N TYR A 186 -3.97 -11.58 0.76
CA TYR A 186 -5.15 -11.35 1.57
C TYR A 186 -6.25 -10.53 0.87
N ILE A 187 -6.15 -10.28 -0.45
CA ILE A 187 -7.11 -9.44 -1.19
C ILE A 187 -8.57 -9.83 -0.95
N GLY A 188 -8.86 -11.11 -0.79
CA GLY A 188 -10.21 -11.60 -0.50
C GLY A 188 -10.72 -11.29 0.90
N ALA A 189 -9.83 -10.89 1.81
CA ALA A 189 -10.16 -10.55 3.20
C ALA A 189 -10.30 -9.04 3.45
N LEU A 190 -10.11 -8.18 2.44
CA LEU A 190 -10.10 -6.72 2.61
C LEU A 190 -11.34 -6.19 3.32
N ASN A 191 -12.53 -6.69 2.98
CA ASN A 191 -13.77 -6.26 3.61
C ASN A 191 -13.79 -6.56 5.12
N TYR A 192 -13.15 -7.66 5.56
CA TYR A 192 -13.06 -8.01 6.98
C TYR A 192 -12.03 -7.14 7.71
N VAL A 193 -10.93 -6.80 7.05
CA VAL A 193 -9.93 -5.86 7.58
C VAL A 193 -10.55 -4.47 7.76
N GLU A 194 -11.31 -4.01 6.78
CA GLU A 194 -12.03 -2.74 6.85
C GLU A 194 -13.10 -2.76 7.95
N LEU A 195 -13.86 -3.87 8.07
CA LEU A 195 -14.84 -4.03 9.13
C LEU A 195 -14.19 -3.94 10.54
N GLU A 196 -13.03 -4.56 10.75
CA GLU A 196 -12.29 -4.45 12.01
C GLU A 196 -11.95 -3.00 12.34
N ARG A 197 -11.46 -2.24 11.35
CA ARG A 197 -11.17 -0.81 11.49
C ARG A 197 -12.42 -0.02 11.88
N GLU A 198 -13.53 -0.22 11.18
CA GLU A 198 -14.79 0.49 11.42
C GLU A 198 -15.39 0.15 12.79
N ILE A 199 -15.29 -1.10 13.24
CA ILE A 199 -15.70 -1.51 14.60
C ILE A 199 -14.89 -0.73 15.65
N GLY A 200 -13.58 -0.62 15.45
CA GLY A 200 -12.72 0.17 16.34
C GLY A 200 -13.13 1.64 16.41
N ILE A 201 -13.36 2.27 15.28
CA ILE A 201 -13.84 3.66 15.17
C ILE A 201 -15.21 3.82 15.84
N TYR A 202 -16.13 2.89 15.59
CA TYR A 202 -17.45 2.90 16.22
C TYR A 202 -17.37 2.86 17.76
N HIS A 203 -16.55 1.96 18.30
CA HIS A 203 -16.38 1.86 19.76
C HIS A 203 -15.73 3.11 20.36
N ILE A 204 -14.72 3.68 19.69
CA ILE A 204 -14.07 4.92 20.11
C ILE A 204 -15.10 6.06 20.13
N ASN A 205 -15.88 6.21 19.06
CA ASN A 205 -16.93 7.24 18.97
C ASN A 205 -17.98 7.05 20.06
N ASN A 206 -18.41 5.82 20.35
CA ASN A 206 -19.33 5.56 21.45
C ASN A 206 -18.75 5.95 22.82
N ILE A 207 -17.47 5.68 23.04
CA ILE A 207 -16.78 6.08 24.28
C ILE A 207 -16.71 7.61 24.38
N HIS A 208 -16.36 8.29 23.29
CA HIS A 208 -16.27 9.74 23.27
C HIS A 208 -17.64 10.43 23.43
N ASN A 209 -18.63 9.93 22.74
CA ASN A 209 -19.98 10.53 22.77
C ASN A 209 -20.77 10.16 24.02
N GLY A 210 -20.40 9.08 24.72
CA GLY A 210 -20.88 8.71 26.07
C GLY A 210 -22.39 8.51 26.25
N LEU A 211 -23.13 8.65 25.17
CA LEU A 211 -24.60 8.58 25.14
C LEU A 211 -25.06 7.32 24.39
N SER A 212 -25.08 6.21 25.10
CA SER A 212 -25.84 5.03 24.69
C SER A 212 -26.72 4.60 25.85
N PRO A 213 -28.03 4.66 25.74
CA PRO A 213 -28.85 4.93 24.56
C PRO A 213 -29.20 6.41 24.36
N SER A 214 -29.66 6.76 23.16
CA SER A 214 -30.24 8.08 22.86
C SER A 214 -31.45 8.33 23.73
N PHE A 215 -31.48 9.45 24.43
CA PHE A 215 -32.65 9.88 25.20
C PHE A 215 -33.25 11.14 24.57
N SER A 216 -34.55 11.34 24.75
CA SER A 216 -35.23 12.55 24.31
C SER A 216 -35.69 13.36 25.52
N ILE A 217 -35.46 14.68 25.44
CA ILE A 217 -35.92 15.61 26.48
C ILE A 217 -37.22 16.24 26.01
N HIS A 218 -38.31 16.05 26.78
CA HIS A 218 -39.61 16.66 26.54
C HIS A 218 -39.88 17.77 27.52
N PHE A 219 -40.02 19.00 27.02
CA PHE A 219 -40.45 20.14 27.83
C PHE A 219 -41.97 20.19 27.94
N LYS A 220 -42.51 19.96 29.13
CA LYS A 220 -43.98 19.91 29.36
C LYS A 220 -44.62 21.29 29.47
N ASN A 221 -43.84 22.34 29.83
CA ASN A 221 -44.35 23.68 30.11
C ASN A 221 -43.99 24.71 29.02
N GLY A 222 -43.88 24.24 27.78
CA GLY A 222 -43.47 25.05 26.64
C GLY A 222 -41.98 24.88 26.31
N VAL A 223 -41.61 25.25 25.08
CA VAL A 223 -40.22 25.10 24.58
C VAL A 223 -39.37 26.26 25.10
N PRO A 224 -38.28 26.03 25.86
CA PRO A 224 -37.40 27.09 26.31
C PRO A 224 -36.76 27.86 25.15
N PRO A 225 -36.30 29.10 25.39
CA PRO A 225 -35.52 29.85 24.42
C PRO A 225 -34.30 29.07 23.92
N ILE A 226 -33.82 29.41 22.72
CA ILE A 226 -32.73 28.65 22.05
C ILE A 226 -31.45 28.64 22.88
N GLU A 227 -31.20 29.71 23.63
CA GLU A 227 -30.04 29.86 24.51
C GLU A 227 -30.07 28.89 25.69
N GLU A 228 -31.22 28.74 26.33
CA GLU A 228 -31.40 27.78 27.42
C GLU A 228 -31.32 26.32 26.93
N ARG A 229 -31.84 26.01 25.74
CA ARG A 229 -31.69 24.69 25.13
C ARG A 229 -30.25 24.35 24.83
N ASN A 230 -29.48 25.31 24.36
CA ASN A 230 -28.06 25.13 24.11
C ASN A 230 -27.26 24.97 25.41
N ALA A 231 -27.63 25.72 26.47
CA ALA A 231 -27.01 25.57 27.77
C ALA A 231 -27.26 24.16 28.35
N ILE A 232 -28.53 23.67 28.30
CA ILE A 232 -28.88 22.32 28.74
C ILE A 232 -28.12 21.26 27.91
N ARG A 233 -28.03 21.43 26.59
CA ARG A 233 -27.25 20.52 25.74
C ARG A 233 -25.79 20.49 26.17
N ASN A 234 -25.12 21.62 26.29
CA ASN A 234 -23.71 21.73 26.66
C ASN A 234 -23.47 21.15 28.07
N GLU A 235 -24.37 21.34 29.00
CA GLU A 235 -24.31 20.76 30.34
C GLU A 235 -24.35 19.23 30.30
N ILE A 236 -25.29 18.68 29.54
CA ILE A 236 -25.43 17.22 29.36
C ILE A 236 -24.19 16.66 28.65
N GLU A 237 -23.74 17.28 27.55
CA GLU A 237 -22.55 16.86 26.83
C GLU A 237 -21.30 16.88 27.72
N SER A 238 -21.11 17.94 28.52
CA SER A 238 -19.95 18.05 29.41
C SER A 238 -19.90 17.02 30.53
N GLN A 239 -21.07 16.60 31.04
CA GLN A 239 -21.16 15.68 32.17
C GLN A 239 -21.30 14.21 31.78
N MET A 240 -21.89 13.90 30.62
CA MET A 240 -22.27 12.54 30.21
C MET A 240 -21.43 12.00 29.04
N THR A 241 -20.59 12.82 28.40
CA THR A 241 -19.75 12.36 27.28
C THR A 241 -18.31 12.05 27.70
N GLY A 242 -17.67 11.17 26.92
CA GLY A 242 -16.29 10.73 27.14
C GLY A 242 -16.12 9.64 28.20
N SER A 243 -14.93 9.08 28.26
CA SER A 243 -14.59 7.97 29.17
C SER A 243 -14.76 8.29 30.66
N LYS A 244 -14.76 9.57 31.04
CA LYS A 244 -14.97 10.05 32.41
C LYS A 244 -16.44 10.30 32.76
N GLY A 245 -17.31 10.42 31.74
CA GLY A 245 -18.76 10.65 31.88
C GLY A 245 -19.59 9.38 31.83
N ALA A 246 -19.04 8.31 31.27
CA ALA A 246 -19.75 7.03 31.11
C ALA A 246 -20.16 6.43 32.46
N GLY A 247 -21.45 6.15 32.61
CA GLY A 247 -22.00 5.51 33.80
C GLY A 247 -22.34 6.45 34.98
N LYS A 248 -22.22 7.77 34.83
CA LYS A 248 -22.68 8.71 35.86
C LYS A 248 -24.23 8.79 35.92
N VAL A 249 -24.77 8.71 37.12
CA VAL A 249 -26.21 8.89 37.38
C VAL A 249 -26.44 10.34 37.77
N TRP A 250 -27.35 11.00 37.07
CA TRP A 250 -27.80 12.35 37.40
C TRP A 250 -29.04 12.27 38.32
N ILE A 251 -28.90 12.78 39.53
CA ILE A 251 -29.98 12.90 40.48
C ILE A 251 -30.24 14.39 40.66
N THR A 252 -31.41 14.87 40.22
CA THR A 252 -31.90 16.23 40.45
C THR A 252 -32.96 16.21 41.56
#